data_075c3c770b10462175e50a8dfe525d40
#
_entry.id   075c3c770b10462175e50a8dfe525d40
#
_cell.length_a   1.000
_cell.length_b   1.000
_cell.length_c   1.000
_cell.angle_alpha   90.00
_cell.angle_beta   90.00
_cell.angle_gamma   90.00
#
_symmetry.space_group_name_H-M   'P 1'
#
loop_
_entity.id
_entity.type
_entity.pdbx_description
1 polymer ?
#
loop_
_entity_poly.entity_id
_entity_poly.type
_entity_poly.pdbx_seq_one_letter_code
_entity_poly.pdbx_strand_id
1 'polypeptide(L)'
;MAEYRLLVKPSAAKENEAIGTKRDRQQIVRRIQALAAEPRPAGCEQLAGHATLSRVRQGPYRVTYTVNDAPRTVEVAKVGHRREVYRGAR
;
A
#
# COMPACT_ATOMS: atom_id res chain seq x y z
N MET A 1 2.87 -22.68 -2.24
CA MET A 1 2.64 -21.70 -1.23
C MET A 1 1.50 -20.79 -1.60
N ALA A 2 0.64 -20.52 -0.65
CA ALA A 2 -0.51 -19.69 -0.93
C ALA A 2 -0.11 -18.21 -0.82
N GLU A 3 -0.34 -17.50 -1.90
CA GLU A 3 -0.16 -16.05 -1.89
C GLU A 3 -1.48 -15.37 -1.57
N TYR A 4 -1.39 -14.14 -1.12
CA TYR A 4 -2.56 -13.32 -0.90
C TYR A 4 -3.08 -12.78 -2.21
N ARG A 5 -4.39 -12.69 -2.35
CA ARG A 5 -5.02 -12.06 -3.49
C ARG A 5 -4.82 -10.56 -3.36
N LEU A 6 -4.33 -9.94 -4.43
CA LEU A 6 -4.00 -8.52 -4.43
C LEU A 6 -5.09 -7.73 -5.12
N LEU A 7 -5.65 -6.77 -4.40
CA LEU A 7 -6.67 -5.88 -4.91
C LEU A 7 -6.17 -4.43 -4.72
N VAL A 8 -6.51 -3.56 -5.66
CA VAL A 8 -6.14 -2.16 -5.58
C VAL A 8 -7.40 -1.33 -5.80
N LYS A 9 -7.72 -0.46 -4.84
CA LYS A 9 -8.89 0.41 -5.01
C LYS A 9 -8.67 1.35 -6.18
N PRO A 10 -9.72 1.69 -6.93
CA PRO A 10 -9.59 2.61 -8.06
C PRO A 10 -8.96 3.94 -7.67
N SER A 11 -9.29 4.48 -6.50
CA SER A 11 -8.69 5.72 -6.02
C SER A 11 -7.19 5.58 -5.82
N ALA A 12 -6.75 4.45 -5.28
CA ALA A 12 -5.32 4.20 -5.10
C ALA A 12 -4.60 4.06 -6.44
N ALA A 13 -5.23 3.41 -7.40
CA ALA A 13 -4.65 3.28 -8.74
C ALA A 13 -4.48 4.65 -9.38
N LYS A 14 -5.47 5.52 -9.25
CA LYS A 14 -5.38 6.88 -9.78
C LYS A 14 -4.28 7.68 -9.08
N GLU A 15 -4.14 7.51 -7.78
CA GLU A 15 -3.09 8.18 -7.02
C GLU A 15 -1.72 7.77 -7.53
N ASN A 16 -1.53 6.49 -7.83
CA ASN A 16 -0.27 6.02 -8.37
C ASN A 16 -0.02 6.60 -9.77
N GLU A 17 -1.04 6.64 -10.61
CA GLU A 17 -0.92 7.19 -11.95
C GLU A 17 -0.57 8.69 -11.93
N ALA A 18 -1.00 9.39 -10.88
CA ALA A 18 -0.74 10.81 -10.75
C ALA A 18 0.70 11.14 -10.34
N ILE A 19 1.47 10.13 -9.95
CA ILE A 19 2.87 10.35 -9.62
C ILE A 19 3.62 10.67 -10.90
N GLY A 20 4.35 11.79 -10.90
CA GLY A 20 4.94 12.34 -12.12
C GLY A 20 6.07 11.54 -12.70
N THR A 21 6.78 10.76 -11.90
CA THR A 21 7.96 10.04 -12.32
C THR A 21 7.64 8.57 -12.60
N LYS A 22 7.90 8.14 -13.82
CA LYS A 22 7.64 6.75 -14.21
C LYS A 22 8.39 5.77 -13.32
N ARG A 23 9.63 6.10 -12.98
CA ARG A 23 10.45 5.25 -12.12
C ARG A 23 9.79 5.03 -10.77
N ASP A 24 9.28 6.10 -10.17
CA ASP A 24 8.61 6.01 -8.86
C ASP A 24 7.35 5.17 -8.96
N ARG A 25 6.56 5.37 -10.02
CA ARG A 25 5.35 4.58 -10.23
C ARG A 25 5.68 3.09 -10.31
N GLN A 26 6.74 2.75 -11.05
CA GLN A 26 7.12 1.35 -11.21
C GLN A 26 7.60 0.74 -9.90
N GLN A 27 8.35 1.50 -9.12
CA GLN A 27 8.83 1.02 -7.82
C GLN A 27 7.68 0.78 -6.85
N ILE A 28 6.68 1.66 -6.89
CA ILE A 28 5.49 1.49 -6.05
C ILE A 28 4.72 0.24 -6.46
N VAL A 29 4.56 0.01 -7.76
CA VAL A 29 3.88 -1.19 -8.25
C VAL A 29 4.61 -2.45 -7.79
N ARG A 30 5.93 -2.47 -7.88
CA ARG A 30 6.72 -3.61 -7.41
C ARG A 30 6.54 -3.83 -5.91
N ARG A 31 6.50 -2.74 -5.16
CA ARG A 31 6.28 -2.82 -3.71
C ARG A 31 4.92 -3.43 -3.41
N ILE A 32 3.91 -2.99 -4.14
CA ILE A 32 2.55 -3.51 -3.99
C ILE A 32 2.51 -5.00 -4.33
N GLN A 33 3.12 -5.39 -5.45
CA GLN A 33 3.13 -6.79 -5.88
C GLN A 33 3.81 -7.69 -4.85
N ALA A 34 4.85 -7.19 -4.21
CA ALA A 34 5.55 -7.97 -3.18
C ALA A 34 4.68 -8.25 -1.97
N LEU A 35 3.65 -7.44 -1.72
CA LEU A 35 2.74 -7.66 -0.59
C LEU A 35 1.91 -8.91 -0.75
N ALA A 36 1.73 -9.40 -1.98
CA ALA A 36 0.99 -10.63 -2.21
C ALA A 36 1.70 -11.84 -1.59
N ALA A 37 3.02 -11.84 -1.65
CA ALA A 37 3.82 -12.92 -1.07
C ALA A 37 4.09 -12.69 0.42
N GLU A 38 4.27 -11.44 0.82
CA GLU A 38 4.59 -11.10 2.19
C GLU A 38 3.85 -9.82 2.60
N PRO A 39 2.61 -9.97 3.09
CA PRO A 39 1.79 -8.79 3.38
C PRO A 39 2.24 -7.98 4.59
N ARG A 40 3.08 -8.55 5.44
CA ARG A 40 3.63 -7.83 6.58
C ARG A 40 5.16 -7.86 6.55
N PRO A 41 5.77 -7.19 5.57
CA PRO A 41 7.23 -7.23 5.42
C PRO A 41 7.92 -6.43 6.54
N ALA A 42 9.21 -6.62 6.65
CA ALA A 42 10.01 -5.83 7.57
C ALA A 42 9.84 -4.34 7.26
N GLY A 43 9.66 -3.53 8.29
CA GLY A 43 9.42 -2.11 8.11
C GLY A 43 7.96 -1.72 7.91
N CYS A 44 7.08 -2.70 7.83
CA CYS A 44 5.64 -2.47 7.77
C CYS A 44 5.15 -1.89 9.10
N GLU A 45 4.29 -0.88 9.04
CA GLU A 45 3.66 -0.30 10.22
C GLU A 45 2.19 -0.66 10.24
N GLN A 46 1.71 -1.13 11.39
CA GLN A 46 0.28 -1.33 11.59
C GLN A 46 -0.27 -0.05 12.20
N LEU A 47 -1.32 0.48 11.59
CA LEU A 47 -1.87 1.76 12.04
C LEU A 47 -2.71 1.59 13.28
N ALA A 48 -2.51 2.48 14.25
CA ALA A 48 -3.22 2.44 15.52
C ALA A 48 -4.73 2.58 15.29
N GLY A 49 -5.51 1.77 15.99
CA GLY A 49 -6.96 1.81 15.90
C GLY A 49 -7.53 1.06 14.70
N HIS A 50 -6.68 0.46 13.88
CA HIS A 50 -7.12 -0.27 12.68
C HIS A 50 -6.35 -1.57 12.58
N ALA A 51 -6.90 -2.62 13.15
CA ALA A 51 -6.20 -3.90 13.29
C ALA A 51 -5.72 -4.47 11.95
N THR A 52 -6.45 -4.21 10.86
CA THR A 52 -6.10 -4.75 9.55
C THR A 52 -5.39 -3.76 8.64
N LEU A 53 -5.25 -2.52 9.07
CA LEU A 53 -4.67 -1.46 8.24
C LEU A 53 -3.18 -1.35 8.49
N SER A 54 -2.41 -1.43 7.41
CA SER A 54 -0.95 -1.39 7.46
C SER A 54 -0.41 -0.41 6.44
N ARG A 55 0.84 -0.04 6.60
CA ARG A 55 1.48 0.92 5.73
C ARG A 55 2.93 0.54 5.48
N VAL A 56 3.37 0.65 4.22
CA VAL A 56 4.78 0.48 3.87
C VAL A 56 5.27 1.74 3.18
N ARG A 57 6.57 1.96 3.29
CA ARG A 57 7.22 3.12 2.69
C ARG A 57 7.94 2.71 1.42
N GLN A 58 7.86 3.55 0.39
CA GLN A 58 8.64 3.38 -0.82
C GLN A 58 9.17 4.76 -1.22
N GLY A 59 10.44 5.05 -0.86
CA GLY A 59 11.00 6.38 -1.06
C GLY A 59 10.21 7.43 -0.28
N PRO A 60 9.81 8.54 -0.91
CA PRO A 60 8.99 9.55 -0.25
C PRO A 60 7.50 9.19 -0.24
N TYR A 61 7.14 8.02 -0.78
CA TYR A 61 5.74 7.63 -0.89
C TYR A 61 5.39 6.59 0.14
N ARG A 62 4.10 6.49 0.44
CA ARG A 62 3.57 5.51 1.37
C ARG A 62 2.38 4.79 0.74
N VAL A 63 2.32 3.49 0.97
CA VAL A 63 1.22 2.66 0.50
C VAL A 63 0.48 2.16 1.73
N THR A 64 -0.80 2.48 1.81
CA THR A 64 -1.67 2.04 2.90
C THR A 64 -2.57 0.93 2.38
N TYR A 65 -2.67 -0.15 3.12
CA TYR A 65 -3.40 -1.32 2.65
C TYR A 65 -3.98 -2.08 3.84
N THR A 66 -4.96 -2.92 3.54
CA THR A 66 -5.53 -3.82 4.54
C THR A 66 -5.12 -5.25 4.22
N VAL A 67 -4.99 -6.06 5.26
CA VAL A 67 -4.64 -7.46 5.14
C VAL A 67 -5.71 -8.30 5.82
N ASN A 68 -6.29 -9.23 5.08
CA ASN A 68 -7.21 -10.23 5.63
C ASN A 68 -6.58 -11.59 5.45
N ASP A 69 -6.53 -12.37 6.52
CA ASP A 69 -5.91 -13.69 6.47
C ASP A 69 -6.91 -14.79 6.09
N ALA A 70 -8.21 -14.47 6.15
CA ALA A 70 -9.24 -15.42 5.79
C ALA A 70 -10.44 -14.67 5.17
N PRO A 71 -10.60 -14.63 3.84
CA PRO A 71 -9.69 -15.17 2.83
C PRO A 71 -8.41 -14.34 2.74
N ARG A 72 -7.36 -14.93 2.23
CA ARG A 72 -6.08 -14.24 2.10
C ARG A 72 -6.17 -13.14 1.04
N THR A 73 -6.30 -11.91 1.49
CA THR A 73 -6.51 -10.76 0.61
C THR A 73 -5.72 -9.57 1.13
N VAL A 74 -5.06 -8.87 0.21
CA VAL A 74 -4.43 -7.58 0.48
C VAL A 74 -5.12 -6.56 -0.42
N GLU A 75 -5.66 -5.50 0.16
CA GLU A 75 -6.29 -4.44 -0.62
C GLU A 75 -5.57 -3.13 -0.38
N VAL A 76 -5.02 -2.57 -1.45
CA VAL A 76 -4.35 -1.28 -1.39
C VAL A 76 -5.41 -0.19 -1.39
N ALA A 77 -5.42 0.61 -0.32
CA ALA A 77 -6.43 1.63 -0.12
C ALA A 77 -5.94 3.03 -0.53
N LYS A 78 -4.64 3.28 -0.39
CA LYS A 78 -4.12 4.61 -0.65
C LYS A 78 -2.66 4.56 -1.05
N VAL A 79 -2.30 5.38 -2.03
CA VAL A 79 -0.91 5.63 -2.41
C VAL A 79 -0.73 7.14 -2.34
N GLY A 80 0.24 7.61 -1.55
CA GLY A 80 0.39 9.03 -1.41
C GLY A 80 1.80 9.44 -1.05
N HIS A 81 2.12 10.68 -1.41
CA HIS A 81 3.35 11.28 -0.95
C HIS A 81 3.23 11.53 0.54
N ARG A 82 4.35 11.44 1.23
CA ARG A 82 4.42 11.66 2.66
C ARG A 82 3.65 12.89 3.13
N ARG A 83 3.77 14.00 2.42
CA ARG A 83 3.09 15.26 2.77
C ARG A 83 1.59 15.16 2.60
N GLU A 84 1.15 14.48 1.55
CA GLU A 84 -0.27 14.34 1.28
C GLU A 84 -0.96 13.51 2.35
N VAL A 85 -0.27 12.48 2.83
CA VAL A 85 -0.80 11.64 3.89
C VAL A 85 -1.06 12.46 5.15
N TYR A 86 -0.15 13.35 5.49
CA TYR A 86 -0.34 14.22 6.66
C TYR A 86 -1.54 15.14 6.50
N ARG A 87 -1.71 15.72 5.31
CA ARG A 87 -2.85 16.58 5.06
C ARG A 87 -4.16 15.82 5.16
N GLY A 88 -4.17 14.62 4.61
CA GLY A 88 -5.37 13.79 4.62
C GLY A 88 -5.76 13.30 6.00
N ALA A 89 -4.85 13.35 6.96
CA ALA A 89 -5.08 12.84 8.31
C ALA A 89 -5.83 13.83 9.20
N ARG A 90 -6.13 15.01 8.71
CA ARG A 90 -6.87 15.97 9.52
C ARG A 90 -8.32 15.67 9.64
#